data_791c755ac02e39ebd1dc52badb4a6832
#
_entry.id   791c755ac02e39ebd1dc52badb4a6832
#
_cell.length_a   1.000
_cell.length_b   1.000
_cell.length_c   1.000
_cell.angle_alpha   90.00
_cell.angle_beta   90.00
_cell.angle_gamma   90.00
#
_symmetry.space_group_name_H-M   'P 1'
#
loop_
_entity.id
_entity.type
_entity.pdbx_description
1 polymer ?
#
loop_
_entity_poly.entity_id
_entity_poly.type
_entity_poly.pdbx_seq_one_letter_code
_entity_poly.pdbx_strand_id
1 'polypeptide(L)'
;MSAHNVFSPIASRIARVLLVNPKHEWSILGLSKEAKTGYGHTYRVVKTLLRMGLCRQTETNRVVVANPGELLTRWAGYYDFALLNKVNAYYSLEADLDGFTKRLSAVDEPHLRYALTLQAGVSLVTPYVRPVNIHLYVDPEKLSAWQELLGLQLTELGGNVFLVEPYDEGVFYKVQRVRGINVVSSVQLYIDLYNYPARGREAAEHLRKEVIRF
;
A
#
# COMPACT_ATOMS: atom_id res chain seq x y z
N MET A 1 5.69 -7.74 -29.59
CA MET A 1 4.69 -7.00 -28.77
C MET A 1 5.24 -6.89 -27.37
N SER A 2 5.54 -5.67 -26.93
CA SER A 2 6.00 -5.42 -25.56
C SER A 2 4.93 -5.91 -24.57
N ALA A 3 5.31 -6.80 -23.66
CA ALA A 3 4.42 -7.26 -22.61
C ALA A 3 4.03 -6.05 -21.76
N HIS A 4 2.73 -5.73 -21.69
CA HIS A 4 2.26 -4.66 -20.82
C HIS A 4 2.61 -5.02 -19.38
N ASN A 5 3.40 -4.15 -18.73
CA ASN A 5 3.72 -4.29 -17.34
C ASN A 5 2.44 -4.08 -16.49
N VAL A 6 1.88 -5.18 -16.00
CA VAL A 6 0.63 -5.18 -15.22
C VAL A 6 0.82 -4.64 -13.79
N PHE A 7 2.05 -4.32 -13.40
CA PHE A 7 2.41 -3.77 -12.10
C PHE A 7 3.00 -2.34 -12.17
N SER A 8 2.95 -1.71 -13.36
CA SER A 8 3.26 -0.28 -13.46
C SER A 8 2.31 0.55 -12.59
N PRO A 9 2.65 1.78 -12.21
CA PRO A 9 1.88 2.57 -11.23
C PRO A 9 0.36 2.50 -11.44
N ILE A 10 -0.13 2.94 -12.60
CA ILE A 10 -1.57 2.94 -12.90
C ILE A 10 -2.13 1.50 -13.01
N ALA A 11 -1.39 0.56 -13.59
CA ALA A 11 -1.85 -0.83 -13.70
C ALA A 11 -1.95 -1.52 -12.33
N SER A 12 -1.08 -1.17 -11.40
CA SER A 12 -1.09 -1.70 -10.04
C SER A 12 -2.36 -1.36 -9.26
N ARG A 13 -3.07 -0.27 -9.61
CA ARG A 13 -4.38 0.03 -9.03
C ARG A 13 -5.39 -1.10 -9.29
N ILE A 14 -5.35 -1.69 -10.49
CA ILE A 14 -6.21 -2.82 -10.87
C ILE A 14 -5.86 -4.06 -10.05
N ALA A 15 -4.57 -4.40 -9.95
CA ALA A 15 -4.12 -5.52 -9.12
C ALA A 15 -4.52 -5.34 -7.64
N ARG A 16 -4.43 -4.13 -7.11
CA ARG A 16 -4.83 -3.79 -5.74
C ARG A 16 -6.31 -3.99 -5.51
N VAL A 17 -7.17 -3.49 -6.40
CA VAL A 17 -8.63 -3.67 -6.30
C VAL A 17 -8.99 -5.16 -6.32
N LEU A 18 -8.40 -5.92 -7.23
CA LEU A 18 -8.61 -7.36 -7.36
C LEU A 18 -8.18 -8.11 -6.09
N LEU A 19 -7.02 -7.81 -5.52
CA LEU A 19 -6.48 -8.49 -4.33
C LEU A 19 -7.18 -8.10 -3.03
N VAL A 20 -7.64 -6.86 -2.90
CA VAL A 20 -8.42 -6.42 -1.73
C VAL A 20 -9.83 -7.05 -1.74
N ASN A 21 -10.34 -7.40 -2.92
CA ASN A 21 -11.67 -8.01 -3.10
C ASN A 21 -11.56 -9.30 -3.93
N PRO A 22 -10.82 -10.34 -3.49
CA PRO A 22 -10.41 -11.46 -4.35
C PRO A 22 -11.56 -12.34 -4.83
N LYS A 23 -12.69 -12.33 -4.12
CA LYS A 23 -13.89 -13.10 -4.47
C LYS A 23 -14.93 -12.32 -5.27
N HIS A 24 -14.71 -11.00 -5.42
CA HIS A 24 -15.67 -10.15 -6.13
C HIS A 24 -15.55 -10.34 -7.65
N GLU A 25 -16.67 -10.50 -8.31
CA GLU A 25 -16.75 -10.61 -9.77
C GLU A 25 -16.93 -9.24 -10.41
N TRP A 26 -15.95 -8.79 -11.13
CA TRP A 26 -15.90 -7.46 -11.72
C TRP A 26 -16.33 -7.44 -13.18
N SER A 27 -17.20 -6.51 -13.57
CA SER A 27 -17.24 -6.08 -14.96
C SER A 27 -16.00 -5.21 -15.24
N ILE A 28 -15.53 -5.15 -16.50
CA ILE A 28 -14.38 -4.29 -16.87
C ILE A 28 -14.67 -2.82 -16.54
N LEU A 29 -15.90 -2.36 -16.79
CA LEU A 29 -16.32 -1.00 -16.46
C LEU A 29 -16.35 -0.75 -14.96
N GLY A 30 -16.88 -1.68 -14.16
CA GLY A 30 -16.88 -1.58 -12.70
C GLY A 30 -15.47 -1.52 -12.14
N LEU A 31 -14.58 -2.43 -12.59
CA LEU A 31 -13.18 -2.48 -12.20
C LEU A 31 -12.43 -1.20 -12.59
N SER A 32 -12.69 -0.64 -13.78
CA SER A 32 -12.05 0.60 -14.22
C SER A 32 -12.45 1.81 -13.37
N LYS A 33 -13.71 1.89 -12.98
CA LYS A 33 -14.21 2.94 -12.08
C LYS A 33 -13.61 2.81 -10.67
N GLU A 34 -13.64 1.60 -10.11
CA GLU A 34 -13.10 1.34 -8.77
C GLU A 34 -11.58 1.58 -8.69
N ALA A 35 -10.85 1.16 -9.71
CA ALA A 35 -9.40 1.37 -9.80
C ALA A 35 -9.02 2.80 -10.27
N LYS A 36 -9.99 3.65 -10.60
CA LYS A 36 -9.78 5.00 -11.17
C LYS A 36 -8.84 4.96 -12.38
N THR A 37 -9.11 4.06 -13.32
CA THR A 37 -8.32 3.88 -14.55
C THR A 37 -9.21 3.95 -15.78
N GLY A 38 -8.62 4.22 -16.95
CA GLY A 38 -9.38 4.22 -18.19
C GLY A 38 -9.83 2.81 -18.59
N TYR A 39 -11.04 2.67 -19.16
CA TYR A 39 -11.61 1.39 -19.59
C TYR A 39 -10.66 0.58 -20.49
N GLY A 40 -10.10 1.20 -21.53
CA GLY A 40 -9.19 0.52 -22.46
C GLY A 40 -7.90 0.04 -21.81
N HIS A 41 -7.39 0.80 -20.82
CA HIS A 41 -6.23 0.39 -20.02
C HIS A 41 -6.58 -0.83 -19.17
N THR A 42 -7.70 -0.76 -18.42
CA THR A 42 -8.20 -1.86 -17.58
C THR A 42 -8.40 -3.13 -18.40
N TYR A 43 -9.04 -3.02 -19.58
CA TYR A 43 -9.24 -4.16 -20.49
C TYR A 43 -7.90 -4.83 -20.88
N ARG A 44 -6.87 -4.05 -21.26
CA ARG A 44 -5.56 -4.60 -21.63
C ARG A 44 -4.86 -5.28 -20.45
N VAL A 45 -4.89 -4.68 -19.26
CA VAL A 45 -4.31 -5.28 -18.04
C VAL A 45 -5.03 -6.58 -17.70
N VAL A 46 -6.36 -6.57 -17.64
CA VAL A 46 -7.16 -7.78 -17.35
C VAL A 46 -6.91 -8.87 -18.38
N LYS A 47 -6.87 -8.54 -19.68
CA LYS A 47 -6.55 -9.51 -20.73
C LYS A 47 -5.17 -10.16 -20.53
N THR A 48 -4.20 -9.41 -20.02
CA THR A 48 -2.89 -9.95 -19.67
C THR A 48 -2.96 -10.85 -18.45
N LEU A 49 -3.67 -10.45 -17.39
CA LEU A 49 -3.86 -11.27 -16.19
C LEU A 49 -4.59 -12.59 -16.49
N LEU A 50 -5.58 -12.58 -17.39
CA LEU A 50 -6.28 -13.79 -17.88
C LEU A 50 -5.30 -14.72 -18.60
N ARG A 51 -4.46 -14.20 -19.50
CA ARG A 51 -3.44 -15.01 -20.21
C ARG A 51 -2.39 -15.60 -19.26
N MET A 52 -2.10 -14.91 -18.17
CA MET A 52 -1.17 -15.39 -17.14
C MET A 52 -1.81 -16.39 -16.16
N GLY A 53 -3.12 -16.68 -16.27
CA GLY A 53 -3.85 -17.55 -15.34
C GLY A 53 -4.07 -16.95 -13.95
N LEU A 54 -3.82 -15.64 -13.78
CA LEU A 54 -3.97 -14.95 -12.49
C LEU A 54 -5.42 -14.52 -12.24
N CYS A 55 -6.19 -14.33 -13.31
CA CYS A 55 -7.63 -14.11 -13.29
C CYS A 55 -8.33 -15.14 -14.15
N ARG A 56 -9.61 -15.34 -13.92
CA ARG A 56 -10.50 -16.12 -14.78
C ARG A 56 -11.75 -15.34 -15.13
N GLN A 57 -12.38 -15.70 -16.22
CA GLN A 57 -13.67 -15.16 -16.63
C GLN A 57 -14.76 -16.07 -16.08
N THR A 58 -15.85 -15.48 -15.59
CA THR A 58 -17.04 -16.22 -15.13
C THR A 58 -18.00 -16.45 -16.30
N GLU A 59 -19.01 -17.30 -16.10
CA GLU A 59 -20.08 -17.55 -17.08
C GLU A 59 -20.86 -16.28 -17.45
N THR A 60 -20.93 -15.32 -16.54
CA THR A 60 -21.57 -14.02 -16.73
C THR A 60 -20.63 -12.98 -17.35
N ASN A 61 -19.51 -13.41 -17.92
CA ASN A 61 -18.52 -12.57 -18.58
C ASN A 61 -17.87 -11.53 -17.62
N ARG A 62 -17.78 -11.83 -16.33
CA ARG A 62 -17.10 -11.02 -15.31
C ARG A 62 -15.71 -11.58 -15.03
N VAL A 63 -14.89 -10.79 -14.39
CA VAL A 63 -13.50 -11.13 -14.05
C VAL A 63 -13.38 -11.32 -12.55
N VAL A 64 -12.77 -12.41 -12.13
CA VAL A 64 -12.44 -12.69 -10.74
C VAL A 64 -10.99 -13.20 -10.66
N VAL A 65 -10.33 -12.96 -9.53
CA VAL A 65 -8.97 -13.49 -9.31
C VAL A 65 -9.03 -15.00 -9.21
N ALA A 66 -8.22 -15.70 -10.01
CA ALA A 66 -8.12 -17.15 -9.99
C ALA A 66 -7.10 -17.62 -8.94
N ASN A 67 -5.98 -16.91 -8.84
CA ASN A 67 -4.88 -17.24 -7.95
C ASN A 67 -4.38 -15.98 -7.22
N PRO A 68 -5.04 -15.56 -6.12
CA PRO A 68 -4.70 -14.33 -5.42
C PRO A 68 -3.30 -14.37 -4.79
N GLY A 69 -2.88 -15.53 -4.26
CA GLY A 69 -1.54 -15.69 -3.70
C GLY A 69 -0.43 -15.50 -4.72
N GLU A 70 -0.61 -16.05 -5.92
CA GLU A 70 0.35 -15.90 -7.02
C GLU A 70 0.38 -14.45 -7.54
N LEU A 71 -0.78 -13.81 -7.71
CA LEU A 71 -0.86 -12.41 -8.13
C LEU A 71 -0.15 -11.50 -7.12
N LEU A 72 -0.38 -11.72 -5.81
CA LEU A 72 0.26 -10.97 -4.74
C LEU A 72 1.78 -11.14 -4.76
N THR A 73 2.27 -12.39 -4.86
CA THR A 73 3.70 -12.70 -4.87
C THR A 73 4.41 -12.10 -6.09
N ARG A 74 3.80 -12.19 -7.28
CA ARG A 74 4.38 -11.60 -8.49
C ARG A 74 4.45 -10.09 -8.43
N TRP A 75 3.42 -9.44 -7.90
CA TRP A 75 3.45 -8.00 -7.71
C TRP A 75 4.49 -7.60 -6.68
N ALA A 76 4.55 -8.28 -5.53
CA ALA A 76 5.54 -8.02 -4.50
C ALA A 76 6.99 -8.22 -5.00
N GLY A 77 7.23 -9.22 -5.85
CA GLY A 77 8.53 -9.43 -6.47
C GLY A 77 8.94 -8.34 -7.47
N TYR A 78 7.97 -7.67 -8.07
CA TYR A 78 8.22 -6.53 -8.97
C TYR A 78 8.43 -5.21 -8.22
N TYR A 79 7.78 -5.07 -7.06
CA TYR A 79 7.73 -3.80 -6.33
C TYR A 79 8.95 -3.62 -5.42
N ASP A 80 9.58 -2.46 -5.52
CA ASP A 80 10.61 -2.02 -4.59
C ASP A 80 10.18 -0.70 -3.93
N PHE A 81 10.03 -0.72 -2.62
CA PHE A 81 9.53 0.43 -1.86
C PHE A 81 10.45 1.64 -1.99
N ALA A 82 11.75 1.44 -1.86
CA ALA A 82 12.73 2.54 -1.85
C ALA A 82 12.95 3.15 -3.24
N LEU A 83 12.85 2.32 -4.30
CA LEU A 83 13.05 2.77 -5.67
C LEU A 83 11.81 3.48 -6.25
N LEU A 84 10.62 3.07 -5.84
CA LEU A 84 9.39 3.58 -6.43
C LEU A 84 8.80 4.78 -5.70
N ASN A 85 9.09 4.95 -4.41
CA ASN A 85 8.57 6.07 -3.62
C ASN A 85 9.69 7.06 -3.29
N LYS A 86 9.31 8.33 -3.09
CA LYS A 86 10.24 9.31 -2.56
C LYS A 86 10.09 9.37 -1.05
N VAL A 87 11.18 9.10 -0.34
CA VAL A 87 11.21 9.01 1.12
C VAL A 87 11.95 10.20 1.68
N ASN A 88 11.28 11.02 2.50
CA ASN A 88 11.85 12.19 3.14
C ASN A 88 12.05 11.88 4.63
N ALA A 89 13.29 11.95 5.10
CA ALA A 89 13.67 11.60 6.46
C ALA A 89 13.54 12.79 7.41
N TYR A 90 12.92 12.56 8.56
CA TYR A 90 12.76 13.56 9.62
C TYR A 90 13.13 12.96 10.97
N TYR A 91 13.50 13.84 11.87
CA TYR A 91 13.64 13.55 13.29
C TYR A 91 12.45 14.08 14.06
N SER A 92 11.91 13.24 14.95
CA SER A 92 10.88 13.58 15.93
C SER A 92 11.38 13.28 17.33
N LEU A 93 11.07 14.15 18.30
CA LEU A 93 11.33 13.91 19.71
C LEU A 93 10.48 12.75 20.27
N GLU A 94 9.32 12.48 19.68
CA GLU A 94 8.53 11.28 19.96
C GLU A 94 9.25 10.05 19.42
N ALA A 95 9.98 9.35 20.29
CA ALA A 95 10.86 8.25 19.90
C ALA A 95 10.10 6.93 19.70
N ASP A 96 8.86 6.80 20.18
CA ASP A 96 8.08 5.56 20.11
C ASP A 96 6.79 5.72 19.31
N LEU A 97 6.28 4.57 18.87
CA LEU A 97 5.05 4.50 18.07
C LEU A 97 3.83 4.98 18.84
N ASP A 98 3.74 4.70 20.15
CA ASP A 98 2.56 5.03 20.94
C ASP A 98 2.42 6.55 21.14
N GLY A 99 3.50 7.25 21.45
CA GLY A 99 3.54 8.71 21.52
C GLY A 99 3.21 9.33 20.16
N PHE A 100 3.84 8.85 19.09
CA PHE A 100 3.61 9.35 17.74
C PHE A 100 2.16 9.13 17.28
N THR A 101 1.58 7.96 17.51
CA THR A 101 0.20 7.66 17.13
C THR A 101 -0.82 8.47 17.93
N LYS A 102 -0.56 8.80 19.20
CA LYS A 102 -1.38 9.74 19.97
C LYS A 102 -1.41 11.12 19.31
N ARG A 103 -0.26 11.65 18.91
CA ARG A 103 -0.20 12.93 18.17
C ARG A 103 -0.95 12.84 16.85
N LEU A 104 -0.71 11.77 16.10
CA LEU A 104 -1.35 11.55 14.79
C LEU A 104 -2.87 11.41 14.91
N SER A 105 -3.38 10.79 15.99
CA SER A 105 -4.82 10.68 16.25
C SER A 105 -5.49 11.99 16.65
N ALA A 106 -4.73 12.95 17.15
CA ALA A 106 -5.20 14.29 17.51
C ALA A 106 -5.27 15.25 16.31
N VAL A 107 -4.79 14.81 15.14
CA VAL A 107 -4.86 15.60 13.91
C VAL A 107 -6.30 15.59 13.40
N ASP A 108 -6.97 16.74 13.51
CA ASP A 108 -8.33 16.98 12.99
C ASP A 108 -8.28 17.85 11.73
N GLU A 109 -7.60 17.33 10.69
CA GLU A 109 -7.40 18.01 9.43
C GLU A 109 -7.87 17.11 8.26
N PRO A 110 -9.16 17.14 7.91
CA PRO A 110 -9.76 16.23 6.92
C PRO A 110 -9.09 16.27 5.54
N HIS A 111 -8.41 17.37 5.21
CA HIS A 111 -7.72 17.54 3.95
C HIS A 111 -6.26 17.03 3.97
N LEU A 112 -5.76 16.61 5.11
CA LEU A 112 -4.45 16.00 5.27
C LEU A 112 -4.55 14.48 5.28
N ARG A 113 -4.52 13.89 4.09
CA ARG A 113 -4.57 12.43 3.93
C ARG A 113 -3.25 11.79 4.31
N TYR A 114 -3.32 10.75 5.13
CA TYR A 114 -2.16 9.92 5.47
C TYR A 114 -2.53 8.45 5.63
N ALA A 115 -1.54 7.57 5.57
CA ALA A 115 -1.66 6.18 6.01
C ALA A 115 -0.30 5.63 6.46
N LEU A 116 -0.24 5.03 7.65
CA LEU A 116 0.95 4.31 8.11
C LEU A 116 1.22 3.09 7.23
N THR A 117 2.50 2.79 7.04
CA THR A 117 2.95 1.64 6.27
C THR A 117 4.17 0.97 6.93
N LEU A 118 4.73 -0.04 6.26
CA LEU A 118 5.87 -0.82 6.71
C LEU A 118 5.71 -1.35 8.15
N GLN A 119 6.79 -1.34 8.93
CA GLN A 119 6.80 -1.92 10.28
C GLN A 119 5.84 -1.23 11.24
N ALA A 120 5.72 0.10 11.18
CA ALA A 120 4.77 0.84 11.99
C ALA A 120 3.32 0.47 11.65
N GLY A 121 3.00 0.36 10.35
CA GLY A 121 1.67 -0.06 9.90
C GLY A 121 1.34 -1.49 10.31
N VAL A 122 2.25 -2.45 10.05
CA VAL A 122 1.98 -3.87 10.35
C VAL A 122 1.90 -4.15 11.84
N SER A 123 2.64 -3.44 12.68
CA SER A 123 2.59 -3.63 14.15
C SER A 123 1.24 -3.25 14.77
N LEU A 124 0.49 -2.35 14.13
CA LEU A 124 -0.87 -2.02 14.53
C LEU A 124 -1.88 -3.09 14.09
N VAL A 125 -1.67 -3.68 12.91
CA VAL A 125 -2.57 -4.68 12.32
C VAL A 125 -2.39 -6.06 12.95
N THR A 126 -1.13 -6.46 13.13
CA THR A 126 -0.77 -7.73 13.78
C THR A 126 0.54 -7.57 14.55
N PRO A 127 0.52 -7.78 15.89
CA PRO A 127 1.72 -7.59 16.72
C PRO A 127 2.78 -8.66 16.42
N TYR A 128 3.75 -8.35 15.58
CA TYR A 128 4.84 -9.23 15.21
C TYR A 128 6.21 -8.58 15.33
N VAL A 129 6.33 -7.32 14.91
CA VAL A 129 7.57 -6.55 14.98
C VAL A 129 7.39 -5.31 15.83
N ARG A 130 8.43 -4.92 16.56
CA ARG A 130 8.50 -3.61 17.20
C ARG A 130 9.13 -2.63 16.19
N PRO A 131 8.40 -1.62 15.72
CA PRO A 131 8.94 -0.67 14.77
C PRO A 131 10.00 0.21 15.42
N VAL A 132 11.11 0.42 14.72
CA VAL A 132 12.15 1.37 15.09
C VAL A 132 11.87 2.72 14.41
N ASN A 133 11.34 2.67 13.21
CA ASN A 133 11.05 3.82 12.37
C ASN A 133 9.58 3.88 12.01
N ILE A 134 9.08 5.08 11.83
CA ILE A 134 7.69 5.35 11.46
C ILE A 134 7.66 5.84 10.02
N HIS A 135 6.94 5.13 9.16
CA HIS A 135 6.74 5.50 7.77
C HIS A 135 5.26 5.77 7.52
N LEU A 136 4.96 6.91 6.94
CA LEU A 136 3.60 7.24 6.55
C LEU A 136 3.55 7.85 5.15
N TYR A 137 2.67 7.33 4.32
CA TYR A 137 2.31 7.95 3.06
C TYR A 137 1.54 9.22 3.32
N VAL A 138 1.88 10.26 2.59
CA VAL A 138 1.21 11.56 2.60
C VAL A 138 1.09 12.08 1.17
N ASP A 139 0.18 13.00 0.93
CA ASP A 139 0.10 13.67 -0.36
C ASP A 139 1.34 14.56 -0.55
N PRO A 140 2.03 14.51 -1.71
CA PRO A 140 3.27 15.27 -1.95
C PRO A 140 3.14 16.77 -1.70
N GLU A 141 1.99 17.32 -2.06
CA GLU A 141 1.67 18.75 -1.89
C GLU A 141 1.46 19.16 -0.43
N LYS A 142 1.40 18.20 0.49
CA LYS A 142 1.11 18.40 1.91
C LYS A 142 2.29 18.11 2.83
N LEU A 143 3.47 17.83 2.30
CA LEU A 143 4.67 17.52 3.10
C LEU A 143 4.99 18.58 4.14
N SER A 144 5.03 19.87 3.75
CA SER A 144 5.32 20.96 4.67
C SER A 144 4.27 21.09 5.77
N ALA A 145 2.99 20.90 5.44
CA ALA A 145 1.92 20.92 6.44
C ALA A 145 2.06 19.78 7.45
N TRP A 146 2.42 18.56 7.00
CA TRP A 146 2.70 17.44 7.88
C TRP A 146 3.92 17.67 8.76
N GLN A 147 5.00 18.24 8.18
CA GLN A 147 6.22 18.58 8.90
C GLN A 147 5.92 19.54 10.06
N GLU A 148 5.19 20.63 9.78
CA GLU A 148 4.83 21.64 10.77
C GLU A 148 3.90 21.05 11.85
N LEU A 149 2.82 20.38 11.44
CA LEU A 149 1.81 19.81 12.33
C LEU A 149 2.38 18.78 13.32
N LEU A 150 3.32 17.97 12.86
CA LEU A 150 3.97 16.96 13.69
C LEU A 150 5.30 17.45 14.31
N GLY A 151 5.70 18.71 14.10
CA GLY A 151 6.92 19.29 14.65
C GLY A 151 8.17 18.50 14.23
N LEU A 152 8.23 18.06 12.94
CA LEU A 152 9.30 17.25 12.42
C LEU A 152 10.48 18.11 11.98
N GLN A 153 11.70 17.69 12.30
CA GLN A 153 12.93 18.32 11.85
C GLN A 153 13.52 17.54 10.68
N LEU A 154 13.70 18.20 9.54
CA LEU A 154 14.35 17.58 8.37
C LEU A 154 15.76 17.15 8.75
N THR A 155 16.15 15.94 8.36
CA THR A 155 17.48 15.42 8.61
C THR A 155 17.99 14.61 7.42
N GLU A 156 19.29 14.71 7.16
CA GLU A 156 19.96 13.87 6.16
C GLU A 156 20.42 12.53 6.76
N LEU A 157 20.62 12.47 8.07
CA LEU A 157 21.13 11.29 8.77
C LEU A 157 20.33 11.04 10.06
N GLY A 158 20.03 9.78 10.32
CA GLY A 158 19.48 9.35 11.62
C GLY A 158 18.01 9.70 11.86
N GLY A 159 17.20 9.85 10.84
CA GLY A 159 15.74 10.05 10.97
C GLY A 159 15.03 8.87 11.63
N ASN A 160 13.94 9.16 12.37
CA ASN A 160 13.06 8.16 12.97
C ASN A 160 11.61 8.22 12.43
N VAL A 161 11.27 9.29 11.70
CA VAL A 161 9.99 9.47 11.00
C VAL A 161 10.26 9.74 9.52
N PHE A 162 9.53 9.06 8.66
CA PHE A 162 9.69 9.13 7.21
C PHE A 162 8.35 9.47 6.55
N LEU A 163 8.27 10.67 5.96
CA LEU A 163 7.14 11.06 5.12
C LEU A 163 7.40 10.55 3.70
N VAL A 164 6.48 9.74 3.21
CA VAL A 164 6.62 9.03 1.94
C VAL A 164 5.67 9.62 0.91
N GLU A 165 6.24 10.16 -0.16
CA GLU A 165 5.48 10.54 -1.35
C GLU A 165 5.25 9.27 -2.18
N PRO A 166 3.99 8.82 -2.34
CA PRO A 166 3.72 7.55 -2.99
C PRO A 166 3.97 7.62 -4.50
N TYR A 167 4.45 6.53 -5.07
CA TYR A 167 4.58 6.36 -6.52
C TYR A 167 3.26 6.46 -7.27
N ASP A 168 2.15 6.22 -6.58
CA ASP A 168 0.79 6.28 -7.09
C ASP A 168 -0.22 6.45 -5.95
N GLU A 169 -1.25 7.28 -6.15
CA GLU A 169 -2.30 7.53 -5.14
C GLU A 169 -3.09 6.28 -4.73
N GLY A 170 -3.01 5.22 -5.54
CA GLY A 170 -3.66 3.94 -5.24
C GLY A 170 -3.21 3.32 -3.91
N VAL A 171 -2.09 3.71 -3.32
CA VAL A 171 -1.66 3.24 -1.99
C VAL A 171 -2.72 3.53 -0.91
N PHE A 172 -3.53 4.57 -1.12
CA PHE A 172 -4.63 4.94 -0.22
C PHE A 172 -5.94 4.16 -0.48
N TYR A 173 -5.95 3.21 -1.43
CA TYR A 173 -7.15 2.41 -1.66
C TYR A 173 -7.44 1.50 -0.47
N LYS A 174 -8.67 1.62 0.07
CA LYS A 174 -9.13 0.84 1.24
C LYS A 174 -8.17 0.94 2.44
N VAL A 175 -7.72 2.16 2.74
CA VAL A 175 -7.07 2.45 4.02
C VAL A 175 -7.93 1.92 5.15
N GLN A 176 -7.33 1.17 6.06
CA GLN A 176 -7.99 0.61 7.23
C GLN A 176 -7.77 1.51 8.46
N ARG A 177 -8.77 1.62 9.31
CA ARG A 177 -8.66 2.37 10.56
C ARG A 177 -8.42 1.41 11.73
N VAL A 178 -7.20 1.41 12.25
CA VAL A 178 -6.79 0.53 13.34
C VAL A 178 -6.49 1.36 14.58
N ARG A 179 -7.24 1.16 15.65
CA ARG A 179 -7.14 1.95 16.90
C ARG A 179 -7.17 3.47 16.67
N GLY A 180 -8.01 3.91 15.72
CA GLY A 180 -8.12 5.33 15.38
C GLY A 180 -7.07 5.86 14.38
N ILE A 181 -6.11 5.06 13.97
CA ILE A 181 -5.01 5.43 13.05
C ILE A 181 -5.26 4.86 11.66
N ASN A 182 -5.01 5.66 10.64
CA ASN A 182 -5.08 5.21 9.26
C ASN A 182 -3.84 4.39 8.92
N VAL A 183 -4.06 3.18 8.41
CA VAL A 183 -3.02 2.26 7.94
C VAL A 183 -3.39 1.84 6.52
N VAL A 184 -2.43 1.72 5.62
CA VAL A 184 -2.71 1.19 4.27
C VAL A 184 -3.36 -0.19 4.34
N SER A 185 -4.02 -0.63 3.27
CA SER A 185 -4.62 -1.97 3.22
C SER A 185 -3.58 -3.06 3.49
N SER A 186 -4.00 -4.21 4.03
CA SER A 186 -3.10 -5.33 4.30
C SER A 186 -2.38 -5.82 3.04
N VAL A 187 -3.00 -5.71 1.87
CA VAL A 187 -2.35 -5.97 0.57
C VAL A 187 -1.20 -5.00 0.32
N GLN A 188 -1.41 -3.69 0.55
CA GLN A 188 -0.36 -2.70 0.38
C GLN A 188 0.76 -2.88 1.42
N LEU A 189 0.42 -3.16 2.68
CA LEU A 189 1.43 -3.48 3.71
C LEU A 189 2.34 -4.64 3.29
N TYR A 190 1.74 -5.70 2.74
CA TYR A 190 2.51 -6.85 2.25
C TYR A 190 3.48 -6.44 1.13
N ILE A 191 2.99 -5.69 0.15
CA ILE A 191 3.79 -5.21 -0.98
C ILE A 191 4.97 -4.34 -0.50
N ASP A 192 4.70 -3.40 0.42
CA ASP A 192 5.70 -2.49 0.94
C ASP A 192 6.79 -3.22 1.76
N LEU A 193 6.40 -4.24 2.52
CA LEU A 193 7.29 -5.00 3.38
C LEU A 193 8.13 -6.04 2.63
N TYR A 194 7.62 -6.60 1.52
CA TYR A 194 8.16 -7.83 0.93
C TYR A 194 9.65 -7.77 0.57
N ASN A 195 10.10 -6.68 -0.03
CA ASN A 195 11.51 -6.45 -0.36
C ASN A 195 12.18 -5.43 0.57
N TYR A 196 11.46 -4.97 1.61
CA TYR A 196 12.02 -4.00 2.56
C TYR A 196 13.04 -4.66 3.50
N PRO A 197 14.22 -4.03 3.74
CA PRO A 197 15.22 -4.56 4.67
C PRO A 197 14.69 -4.65 6.10
N ALA A 198 15.52 -5.06 7.04
CA ALA A 198 15.19 -5.12 8.46
C ALA A 198 13.95 -5.98 8.79
N ARG A 199 13.97 -7.26 8.36
CA ARG A 199 12.92 -8.27 8.59
C ARG A 199 11.60 -7.99 7.88
N GLY A 200 11.61 -7.18 6.82
CA GLY A 200 10.41 -6.86 6.04
C GLY A 200 9.74 -8.12 5.49
N ARG A 201 10.51 -9.04 4.90
CA ARG A 201 10.00 -10.32 4.36
C ARG A 201 9.31 -11.16 5.42
N GLU A 202 9.89 -11.30 6.60
CA GLU A 202 9.31 -12.08 7.69
C GLU A 202 7.98 -11.45 8.15
N ALA A 203 7.94 -10.12 8.29
CA ALA A 203 6.72 -9.41 8.67
C ALA A 203 5.64 -9.51 7.58
N ALA A 204 6.02 -9.46 6.31
CA ALA A 204 5.10 -9.66 5.18
C ALA A 204 4.47 -11.06 5.21
N GLU A 205 5.27 -12.11 5.35
CA GLU A 205 4.76 -13.49 5.39
C GLU A 205 3.91 -13.75 6.64
N HIS A 206 4.27 -13.17 7.79
CA HIS A 206 3.40 -13.22 8.97
C HIS A 206 2.05 -12.54 8.71
N LEU A 207 2.05 -11.32 8.15
CA LEU A 207 0.82 -10.61 7.78
C LEU A 207 -0.02 -11.42 6.78
N ARG A 208 0.62 -12.06 5.79
CA ARG A 208 -0.06 -12.91 4.83
C ARG A 208 -0.78 -14.07 5.51
N LYS A 209 -0.09 -14.77 6.39
CA LYS A 209 -0.62 -15.94 7.11
C LYS A 209 -1.78 -15.57 8.03
N GLU A 210 -1.62 -14.53 8.86
CA GLU A 210 -2.57 -14.22 9.92
C GLU A 210 -3.75 -13.37 9.44
N VAL A 211 -3.55 -12.49 8.45
CA VAL A 211 -4.54 -11.48 8.07
C VAL A 211 -5.04 -11.67 6.64
N ILE A 212 -4.15 -11.76 5.64
CA ILE A 212 -4.53 -11.83 4.23
C ILE A 212 -5.12 -13.20 3.88
N ARG A 213 -4.47 -14.28 4.29
CA ARG A 213 -4.93 -15.68 4.21
C ARG A 213 -5.12 -16.26 2.80
N PHE A 214 -4.30 -15.79 1.83
CA PHE A 214 -4.21 -16.41 0.50
C PHE A 214 -2.80 -16.34 -0.10
#